data_7e7a29c408cdf0558c226e6180702a99
#
_entry.id   7e7a29c408cdf0558c226e6180702a99
#
_cell.length_a   1.000
_cell.length_b   1.000
_cell.length_c   1.000
_cell.angle_alpha   90.00
_cell.angle_beta   90.00
_cell.angle_gamma   90.00
#
_symmetry.space_group_name_H-M   'P 1'
#
loop_
_entity.id
_entity.type
_entity.pdbx_description
1 polymer ?
#
loop_
_entity_poly.entity_id
_entity_poly.type
_entity_poly.pdbx_seq_one_letter_code
_entity_poly.pdbx_strand_id
1 'polypeptide(L)'
;MDDSKIFDVAIVGYGPVGAALAILLGQQGHRVVVLERYTEPYPLPRAVHYDHEVARILQSCGVAERCATIVEPAEVYEFQNAEGKALVRFGRRGNGPSGWPQSSMFSQPELEAVLFARVDEIPRIEVRRGWAVSDLADDGDHVVVRSAAGSVRARYVVGGDGANSTVRSL
;
A
#
# COMPACT_ATOMS: atom_id res chain seq x y z
N MET A 1 12.25 23.43 6.74
CA MET A 1 12.50 22.03 6.36
C MET A 1 13.80 21.98 5.60
N ASP A 2 14.63 20.96 5.82
CA ASP A 2 15.92 20.83 5.13
C ASP A 2 15.68 20.41 3.68
N ASP A 3 15.68 21.38 2.75
CA ASP A 3 15.50 21.20 1.31
C ASP A 3 16.70 20.49 0.64
N SER A 4 17.74 20.18 1.40
CA SER A 4 18.96 19.52 0.89
C SER A 4 18.84 17.98 0.90
N LYS A 5 17.87 17.40 1.61
CA LYS A 5 17.71 15.96 1.77
C LYS A 5 17.10 15.34 0.52
N ILE A 6 17.86 14.46 -0.16
CA ILE A 6 17.35 13.66 -1.27
C ILE A 6 16.99 12.27 -0.73
N PHE A 7 15.73 11.84 -0.92
CA PHE A 7 15.29 10.48 -0.64
C PHE A 7 15.70 9.54 -1.77
N ASP A 8 15.81 8.26 -1.46
CA ASP A 8 16.02 7.26 -2.52
C ASP A 8 14.72 7.06 -3.31
N VAL A 9 13.58 6.98 -2.60
CA VAL A 9 12.27 6.82 -3.23
C VAL A 9 11.23 7.73 -2.55
N ALA A 10 10.43 8.43 -3.35
CA ALA A 10 9.18 9.06 -2.93
C ALA A 10 8.00 8.20 -3.41
N ILE A 11 7.12 7.83 -2.50
CA ILE A 11 5.90 7.09 -2.79
C ILE A 11 4.71 8.05 -2.64
N VAL A 12 3.94 8.23 -3.68
CA VAL A 12 2.71 9.05 -3.66
C VAL A 12 1.53 8.14 -3.41
N GLY A 13 0.86 8.31 -2.27
CA GLY A 13 -0.23 7.50 -1.77
C GLY A 13 0.17 6.56 -0.62
N TYR A 14 -0.60 6.57 0.47
CA TYR A 14 -0.37 5.79 1.69
C TYR A 14 -1.52 4.82 1.96
N GLY A 15 -2.01 4.16 0.91
CA GLY A 15 -2.88 2.99 1.03
C GLY A 15 -2.07 1.69 1.21
N PRO A 16 -2.71 0.51 1.19
CA PRO A 16 -2.04 -0.78 1.41
C PRO A 16 -0.84 -1.02 0.50
N VAL A 17 -0.94 -0.62 -0.77
CA VAL A 17 0.15 -0.78 -1.76
C VAL A 17 1.33 0.11 -1.42
N GLY A 18 1.08 1.40 -1.17
CA GLY A 18 2.15 2.36 -0.81
C GLY A 18 2.83 2.01 0.50
N ALA A 19 2.07 1.58 1.51
CA ALA A 19 2.60 1.14 2.80
C ALA A 19 3.46 -0.12 2.67
N ALA A 20 2.99 -1.15 1.95
CA ALA A 20 3.75 -2.36 1.72
C ALA A 20 5.07 -2.08 0.96
N LEU A 21 5.02 -1.26 -0.10
CA LEU A 21 6.22 -0.85 -0.83
C LEU A 21 7.21 -0.09 0.06
N ALA A 22 6.71 0.86 0.88
CA ALA A 22 7.56 1.60 1.81
C ALA A 22 8.28 0.67 2.80
N ILE A 23 7.56 -0.32 3.37
CA ILE A 23 8.13 -1.32 4.27
C ILE A 23 9.24 -2.09 3.58
N LEU A 24 8.97 -2.65 2.39
CA LEU A 24 9.93 -3.48 1.65
C LEU A 24 11.21 -2.70 1.29
N LEU A 25 11.08 -1.45 0.87
CA LEU A 25 12.22 -0.58 0.57
C LEU A 25 12.98 -0.17 1.84
N GLY A 26 12.25 0.22 2.89
CA GLY A 26 12.85 0.62 4.16
C GLY A 26 13.63 -0.51 4.84
N GLN A 27 13.15 -1.76 4.76
CA GLN A 27 13.85 -2.96 5.23
C GLN A 27 15.17 -3.21 4.48
N GLN A 28 15.24 -2.83 3.21
CA GLN A 28 16.46 -2.91 2.40
C GLN A 28 17.43 -1.73 2.63
N GLY A 29 17.08 -0.80 3.52
CA GLY A 29 17.94 0.31 3.90
C GLY A 29 17.75 1.58 3.07
N HIS A 30 16.78 1.62 2.14
CA HIS A 30 16.47 2.83 1.38
C HIS A 30 15.81 3.90 2.25
N ARG A 31 16.13 5.16 1.98
CA ARG A 31 15.44 6.31 2.57
C ARG A 31 14.18 6.59 1.76
N VAL A 32 13.03 6.36 2.37
CA VAL A 32 11.72 6.47 1.72
C VAL A 32 10.95 7.65 2.31
N VAL A 33 10.30 8.44 1.47
CA VAL A 33 9.24 9.36 1.89
C VAL A 33 7.93 8.91 1.27
N VAL A 34 6.89 8.85 2.09
CA VAL A 34 5.51 8.56 1.65
C VAL A 34 4.69 9.84 1.76
N LEU A 35 4.05 10.23 0.67
CA LEU A 35 3.27 11.45 0.55
C LEU A 35 1.79 11.09 0.40
N GLU A 36 0.98 11.46 1.39
CA GLU A 36 -0.45 11.15 1.41
C GLU A 36 -1.27 12.44 1.45
N ARG A 37 -2.23 12.56 0.55
CA ARG A 37 -3.08 13.75 0.44
C ARG A 37 -4.04 13.96 1.62
N TYR A 38 -4.49 12.85 2.23
CA TYR A 38 -5.38 12.92 3.38
C TYR A 38 -4.58 13.10 4.68
N THR A 39 -5.13 13.85 5.61
CA THR A 39 -4.55 14.01 6.96
C THR A 39 -4.78 12.79 7.83
N GLU A 40 -5.88 12.08 7.61
CA GLU A 40 -6.28 10.88 8.34
C GLU A 40 -6.43 9.68 7.40
N PRO A 41 -6.33 8.44 7.90
CA PRO A 41 -6.62 7.24 7.13
C PRO A 41 -8.03 7.28 6.56
N TYR A 42 -8.20 6.74 5.34
CA TYR A 42 -9.51 6.67 4.71
C TYR A 42 -10.39 5.62 5.44
N PRO A 43 -11.56 6.00 5.97
CA PRO A 43 -12.30 5.14 6.91
C PRO A 43 -13.09 4.00 6.24
N LEU A 44 -13.35 4.09 4.92
CA LEU A 44 -14.20 3.13 4.22
C LEU A 44 -13.36 2.04 3.53
N PRO A 45 -13.71 0.76 3.70
CA PRO A 45 -13.04 -0.33 3.00
C PRO A 45 -13.34 -0.28 1.51
N ARG A 46 -12.32 -0.47 0.68
CA ARG A 46 -12.41 -0.61 -0.78
C ARG A 46 -12.08 -2.01 -1.25
N ALA A 47 -11.43 -2.79 -0.40
CA ALA A 47 -11.12 -4.19 -0.62
C ALA A 47 -11.47 -4.99 0.63
N VAL A 48 -11.93 -6.23 0.42
CA VAL A 48 -12.36 -7.14 1.49
C VAL A 48 -11.73 -8.52 1.38
N HIS A 49 -10.90 -8.74 0.35
CA HIS A 49 -10.37 -10.05 0.03
C HIS A 49 -8.96 -9.92 -0.56
N TYR A 50 -8.08 -10.87 -0.21
CA TYR A 50 -6.79 -11.08 -0.87
C TYR A 50 -6.48 -12.58 -1.02
N ASP A 51 -5.55 -12.90 -1.90
CA ASP A 51 -5.09 -14.26 -2.18
C ASP A 51 -3.77 -14.60 -1.47
N HIS A 52 -3.30 -15.83 -1.66
CA HIS A 52 -2.07 -16.33 -1.08
C HIS A 52 -0.80 -15.56 -1.52
N GLU A 53 -0.81 -14.91 -2.70
CA GLU A 53 0.32 -14.12 -3.17
C GLU A 53 0.44 -12.81 -2.37
N VAL A 54 -0.69 -12.14 -2.11
CA VAL A 54 -0.71 -10.96 -1.23
C VAL A 54 -0.31 -11.36 0.20
N ALA A 55 -0.78 -12.51 0.71
CA ALA A 55 -0.34 -13.01 2.02
C ALA A 55 1.18 -13.19 2.09
N ARG A 56 1.81 -13.69 1.02
CA ARG A 56 3.27 -13.80 0.91
C ARG A 56 3.97 -12.43 0.92
N ILE A 57 3.37 -11.42 0.27
CA ILE A 57 3.90 -10.04 0.33
C ILE A 57 3.82 -9.51 1.77
N LEU A 58 2.70 -9.72 2.46
CA LEU A 58 2.54 -9.32 3.87
C LEU A 58 3.55 -10.05 4.79
N GLN A 59 3.85 -11.32 4.48
CA GLN A 59 4.95 -12.04 5.16
C GLN A 59 6.29 -11.36 4.92
N SER A 60 6.61 -10.95 3.70
CA SER A 60 7.85 -10.23 3.37
C SER A 60 7.91 -8.86 4.05
N CYS A 61 6.77 -8.23 4.29
CA CYS A 61 6.70 -7.01 5.12
C CYS A 61 6.93 -7.28 6.62
N GLY A 62 6.95 -8.54 7.05
CA GLY A 62 7.09 -8.92 8.47
C GLY A 62 5.83 -8.70 9.31
N VAL A 63 4.65 -8.74 8.68
CA VAL A 63 3.35 -8.49 9.36
C VAL A 63 2.41 -9.71 9.34
N ALA A 64 2.84 -10.85 8.82
CA ALA A 64 1.98 -12.02 8.63
C ALA A 64 1.28 -12.49 9.92
N GLU A 65 1.98 -12.55 11.05
CA GLU A 65 1.41 -12.98 12.33
C GLU A 65 0.34 -11.99 12.81
N ARG A 66 0.57 -10.68 12.65
CA ARG A 66 -0.42 -9.65 12.99
C ARG A 66 -1.63 -9.74 12.07
N CYS A 67 -1.41 -9.96 10.77
CA CYS A 67 -2.50 -10.15 9.82
C CYS A 67 -3.32 -11.39 10.11
N ALA A 68 -2.74 -12.48 10.58
CA ALA A 68 -3.45 -13.72 10.90
C ALA A 68 -4.56 -13.53 11.95
N THR A 69 -4.49 -12.49 12.77
CA THR A 69 -5.50 -12.18 13.80
C THR A 69 -6.71 -11.39 13.30
N ILE A 70 -6.63 -10.85 12.08
CA ILE A 70 -7.65 -9.96 11.48
C ILE A 70 -8.21 -10.51 10.17
N VAL A 71 -7.90 -11.75 9.81
CA VAL A 71 -8.35 -12.37 8.56
C VAL A 71 -9.06 -13.68 8.80
N GLU A 72 -9.97 -14.02 7.90
CA GLU A 72 -10.67 -15.30 7.88
C GLU A 72 -10.46 -15.97 6.51
N PRO A 73 -10.07 -17.27 6.45
CA PRO A 73 -10.03 -18.01 5.20
C PRO A 73 -11.41 -18.06 4.54
N ALA A 74 -11.48 -17.76 3.24
CA ALA A 74 -12.69 -17.85 2.44
C ALA A 74 -12.63 -19.06 1.51
N GLU A 75 -13.41 -20.09 1.80
CA GLU A 75 -13.34 -21.37 1.07
C GLU A 75 -14.07 -21.36 -0.26
N VAL A 76 -14.99 -20.44 -0.48
CA VAL A 76 -15.81 -20.37 -1.70
C VAL A 76 -15.83 -18.96 -2.23
N TYR A 77 -15.64 -18.84 -3.52
CA TYR A 77 -15.79 -17.60 -4.27
C TYR A 77 -16.91 -17.78 -5.30
N GLU A 78 -17.92 -16.92 -5.26
CA GLU A 78 -19.08 -17.02 -6.13
C GLU A 78 -19.47 -15.66 -6.71
N PHE A 79 -19.64 -15.60 -8.01
CA PHE A 79 -20.24 -14.47 -8.68
C PHE A 79 -21.71 -14.78 -8.98
N GLN A 80 -22.59 -13.89 -8.61
CA GLN A 80 -24.03 -14.02 -8.82
C GLN A 80 -24.56 -12.90 -9.72
N ASN A 81 -25.65 -13.16 -10.46
CA ASN A 81 -26.41 -12.12 -11.11
C ASN A 81 -27.38 -11.42 -10.13
N ALA A 82 -28.14 -10.45 -10.62
CA ALA A 82 -29.08 -9.69 -9.80
C ALA A 82 -30.19 -10.54 -9.16
N GLU A 83 -30.52 -11.70 -9.74
CA GLU A 83 -31.52 -12.65 -9.23
C GLU A 83 -30.92 -13.68 -8.27
N GLY A 84 -29.62 -13.57 -7.91
CA GLY A 84 -28.95 -14.47 -7.00
C GLY A 84 -28.51 -15.81 -7.64
N LYS A 85 -28.59 -15.94 -8.97
CA LYS A 85 -28.12 -17.14 -9.67
C LYS A 85 -26.60 -17.11 -9.80
N ALA A 86 -25.93 -18.19 -9.36
CA ALA A 86 -24.50 -18.33 -9.55
C ALA A 86 -24.10 -18.35 -11.04
N LEU A 87 -23.25 -17.43 -11.43
CA LEU A 87 -22.63 -17.34 -12.75
C LEU A 87 -21.32 -18.12 -12.79
N VAL A 88 -20.51 -17.97 -11.74
CA VAL A 88 -19.24 -18.66 -11.56
C VAL A 88 -19.10 -19.01 -10.08
N ARG A 89 -18.70 -20.24 -9.79
CA ARG A 89 -18.38 -20.68 -8.43
C ARG A 89 -17.12 -21.56 -8.46
N PHE A 90 -16.18 -21.27 -7.57
CA PHE A 90 -14.98 -22.07 -7.40
C PHE A 90 -14.57 -22.17 -5.93
N GLY A 91 -14.01 -23.34 -5.58
CA GLY A 91 -13.46 -23.57 -4.25
C GLY A 91 -12.07 -22.96 -4.10
N ARG A 92 -11.79 -22.43 -2.94
CA ARG A 92 -10.51 -21.84 -2.52
C ARG A 92 -10.02 -22.48 -1.22
N ARG A 93 -10.21 -23.81 -1.08
CA ARG A 93 -9.86 -24.54 0.14
C ARG A 93 -8.38 -24.82 0.23
N GLY A 94 -7.87 -24.80 1.46
CA GLY A 94 -6.47 -25.11 1.75
C GLY A 94 -5.50 -24.01 1.35
N ASN A 95 -4.22 -24.34 1.35
CA ASN A 95 -3.16 -23.40 1.02
C ASN A 95 -2.85 -23.39 -0.47
N GLY A 96 -2.51 -22.21 -0.97
CA GLY A 96 -1.94 -22.02 -2.29
C GLY A 96 -0.44 -22.37 -2.35
N PRO A 97 0.17 -22.27 -3.55
CA PRO A 97 1.60 -22.56 -3.72
C PRO A 97 2.56 -21.76 -2.83
N SER A 98 2.16 -20.58 -2.37
CA SER A 98 2.96 -19.74 -1.46
C SER A 98 2.90 -20.20 0.01
N GLY A 99 2.17 -21.27 0.33
CA GLY A 99 2.02 -21.79 1.70
C GLY A 99 0.92 -21.12 2.53
N TRP A 100 0.27 -20.08 2.01
CA TRP A 100 -0.81 -19.33 2.66
C TRP A 100 -2.19 -19.78 2.16
N PRO A 101 -3.28 -19.53 2.93
CA PRO A 101 -4.65 -19.80 2.46
C PRO A 101 -4.89 -19.19 1.08
N GLN A 102 -5.53 -19.96 0.18
CA GLN A 102 -5.79 -19.51 -1.19
C GLN A 102 -6.60 -18.22 -1.26
N SER A 103 -7.36 -17.93 -0.22
CA SER A 103 -8.29 -16.80 -0.18
C SER A 103 -8.55 -16.41 1.27
N SER A 104 -8.45 -15.13 1.57
CA SER A 104 -8.68 -14.57 2.90
C SER A 104 -9.55 -13.34 2.82
N MET A 105 -10.58 -13.28 3.65
CA MET A 105 -11.39 -12.08 3.88
C MET A 105 -10.72 -11.21 4.95
N PHE A 106 -10.81 -9.90 4.81
CA PHE A 106 -10.20 -8.95 5.75
C PHE A 106 -10.96 -7.64 5.84
N SER A 107 -10.73 -6.90 6.91
CA SER A 107 -11.11 -5.49 7.06
C SER A 107 -9.95 -4.62 6.59
N GLN A 108 -10.15 -3.82 5.53
CA GLN A 108 -9.08 -2.96 4.99
C GLN A 108 -8.56 -1.95 6.04
N PRO A 109 -9.39 -1.28 6.85
CA PRO A 109 -8.88 -0.39 7.91
C PRO A 109 -7.98 -1.11 8.93
N GLU A 110 -8.28 -2.35 9.30
CA GLU A 110 -7.44 -3.13 10.21
C GLU A 110 -6.12 -3.55 9.56
N LEU A 111 -6.14 -3.96 8.29
CA LEU A 111 -4.92 -4.25 7.53
C LEU A 111 -4.04 -3.00 7.39
N GLU A 112 -4.63 -1.84 7.08
CA GLU A 112 -3.90 -0.58 7.00
C GLU A 112 -3.28 -0.21 8.35
N ALA A 113 -4.01 -0.39 9.46
CA ALA A 113 -3.47 -0.15 10.80
C ALA A 113 -2.25 -1.04 11.11
N VAL A 114 -2.29 -2.31 10.73
CA VAL A 114 -1.14 -3.24 10.88
C VAL A 114 0.05 -2.78 10.04
N LEU A 115 -0.18 -2.37 8.79
CA LEU A 115 0.87 -1.89 7.89
C LEU A 115 1.46 -0.56 8.40
N PHE A 116 0.64 0.37 8.85
CA PHE A 116 1.09 1.67 9.36
C PHE A 116 1.94 1.51 10.63
N ALA A 117 1.50 0.65 11.56
CA ALA A 117 2.30 0.32 12.74
C ALA A 117 3.68 -0.25 12.34
N ARG A 118 3.75 -1.07 11.27
CA ARG A 118 5.02 -1.58 10.77
C ARG A 118 5.88 -0.50 10.13
N VAL A 119 5.30 0.43 9.40
CA VAL A 119 6.01 1.60 8.84
C VAL A 119 6.67 2.40 9.95
N ASP A 120 5.96 2.66 11.05
CA ASP A 120 6.45 3.43 12.20
C ASP A 120 7.65 2.76 12.91
N GLU A 121 7.79 1.44 12.79
CA GLU A 121 8.93 0.67 13.31
C GLU A 121 10.22 0.84 12.48
N ILE A 122 10.14 1.41 11.26
CA ILE A 122 11.27 1.51 10.33
C ILE A 122 11.77 2.96 10.22
N PRO A 123 12.90 3.31 10.86
CA PRO A 123 13.37 4.72 10.95
C PRO A 123 13.74 5.35 9.60
N ARG A 124 13.87 4.56 8.55
CA ARG A 124 14.20 5.05 7.20
C ARG A 124 12.99 5.50 6.38
N ILE A 125 11.78 5.33 6.91
CA ILE A 125 10.56 5.75 6.26
C ILE A 125 10.04 7.01 6.95
N GLU A 126 9.80 8.05 6.16
CA GLU A 126 9.16 9.29 6.59
C GLU A 126 7.78 9.39 5.94
N VAL A 127 6.73 9.56 6.73
CA VAL A 127 5.36 9.72 6.22
C VAL A 127 4.91 11.16 6.38
N ARG A 128 4.42 11.76 5.31
CA ARG A 128 3.86 13.11 5.27
C ARG A 128 2.40 13.04 4.83
N ARG A 129 1.50 13.23 5.77
CA ARG A 129 0.07 13.36 5.51
C ARG A 129 -0.32 14.81 5.21
N GLY A 130 -1.43 15.02 4.53
CA GLY A 130 -1.84 16.34 4.04
C GLY A 130 -0.98 16.85 2.87
N TRP A 131 -0.23 15.96 2.21
CA TRP A 131 0.63 16.25 1.07
C TRP A 131 -0.02 15.83 -0.25
N ALA A 132 -0.92 16.65 -0.77
CA ALA A 132 -1.52 16.45 -2.08
C ALA A 132 -0.50 16.85 -3.16
N VAL A 133 0.12 15.85 -3.81
CA VAL A 133 1.06 16.07 -4.91
C VAL A 133 0.32 16.70 -6.09
N SER A 134 0.89 17.78 -6.64
CA SER A 134 0.33 18.56 -7.73
C SER A 134 1.22 18.64 -8.96
N ASP A 135 2.52 18.36 -8.81
CA ASP A 135 3.49 18.45 -9.92
C ASP A 135 4.71 17.58 -9.66
N LEU A 136 5.31 17.10 -10.76
CA LEU A 136 6.58 16.38 -10.79
C LEU A 136 7.49 17.04 -11.81
N ALA A 137 8.73 17.35 -11.42
CA ALA A 137 9.74 17.88 -12.32
C ALA A 137 10.99 17.01 -12.27
N ASP A 138 11.40 16.48 -13.41
CA ASP A 138 12.68 15.78 -13.58
C ASP A 138 13.81 16.82 -13.66
N ASP A 139 14.80 16.70 -12.78
CA ASP A 139 15.98 17.58 -12.69
C ASP A 139 17.27 16.80 -13.08
N GLY A 140 17.10 15.67 -13.80
CA GLY A 140 18.18 14.83 -14.30
C GLY A 140 18.66 13.80 -13.26
N ASP A 141 19.20 14.25 -12.13
CA ASP A 141 19.70 13.36 -11.07
C ASP A 141 18.62 12.96 -10.06
N HIS A 142 17.51 13.69 -10.02
CA HIS A 142 16.40 13.45 -9.09
C HIS A 142 15.11 14.06 -9.61
N VAL A 143 13.99 13.61 -9.04
CA VAL A 143 12.67 14.18 -9.29
C VAL A 143 12.28 15.10 -8.14
N VAL A 144 11.82 16.29 -8.46
CA VAL A 144 11.22 17.23 -7.51
C VAL A 144 9.71 16.99 -7.48
N VAL A 145 9.21 16.53 -6.34
CA VAL A 145 7.77 16.32 -6.09
C VAL A 145 7.22 17.54 -5.39
N ARG A 146 6.21 18.21 -5.96
CA ARG A 146 5.64 19.43 -5.42
C ARG A 146 4.23 19.25 -4.91
N SER A 147 3.91 19.98 -3.85
CA SER A 147 2.56 20.16 -3.32
C SER A 147 2.41 21.59 -2.76
N ALA A 148 1.19 21.96 -2.38
CA ALA A 148 0.96 23.22 -1.66
C ALA A 148 1.70 23.28 -0.29
N ALA A 149 2.04 22.12 0.30
CA ALA A 149 2.75 22.01 1.56
C ALA A 149 4.29 22.16 1.42
N GLY A 150 4.82 22.18 0.18
CA GLY A 150 6.25 22.33 -0.09
C GLY A 150 6.75 21.41 -1.20
N SER A 151 8.05 21.13 -1.21
CA SER A 151 8.69 20.24 -2.15
C SER A 151 9.51 19.14 -1.48
N VAL A 152 9.68 18.02 -2.19
CA VAL A 152 10.53 16.88 -1.81
C VAL A 152 11.36 16.47 -3.00
N ARG A 153 12.61 16.08 -2.76
CA ARG A 153 13.49 15.52 -3.80
C ARG A 153 13.70 14.04 -3.58
N ALA A 154 13.58 13.24 -4.63
CA ALA A 154 13.84 11.80 -4.59
C ALA A 154 14.48 11.33 -5.89
N ARG A 155 15.28 10.26 -5.82
CA ARG A 155 15.85 9.65 -7.03
C ARG A 155 14.80 8.99 -7.89
N TYR A 156 13.80 8.38 -7.25
CA TYR A 156 12.67 7.73 -7.90
C TYR A 156 11.36 8.18 -7.29
N VAL A 157 10.32 8.25 -8.10
CA VAL A 157 8.94 8.49 -7.66
C VAL A 157 8.06 7.34 -8.09
N VAL A 158 7.25 6.82 -7.16
CA VAL A 158 6.31 5.74 -7.42
C VAL A 158 4.90 6.21 -7.10
N GLY A 159 3.99 6.13 -8.09
CA GLY A 159 2.57 6.41 -7.93
C GLY A 159 1.83 5.19 -7.35
N GLY A 160 1.45 5.27 -6.08
CA GLY A 160 0.55 4.35 -5.38
C GLY A 160 -0.79 5.01 -5.02
N ASP A 161 -1.17 6.06 -5.73
CA ASP A 161 -2.27 6.99 -5.44
C ASP A 161 -3.63 6.56 -6.01
N GLY A 162 -3.73 5.29 -6.43
CA GLY A 162 -5.00 4.61 -6.71
C GLY A 162 -5.58 4.86 -8.11
N ALA A 163 -6.87 4.55 -8.27
CA ALA A 163 -7.54 4.56 -9.58
C ALA A 163 -7.52 5.93 -10.28
N ASN A 164 -7.61 7.00 -9.51
CA ASN A 164 -7.55 8.40 -10.00
C ASN A 164 -6.15 8.98 -9.80
N SER A 165 -5.13 8.24 -10.19
CA SER A 165 -3.72 8.60 -9.98
C SER A 165 -3.37 9.94 -10.61
N THR A 166 -2.88 10.86 -9.78
CA THR A 166 -2.29 12.13 -10.21
C THR A 166 -0.95 11.88 -10.88
N VAL A 167 -0.12 10.97 -10.32
CA VAL A 167 1.20 10.64 -10.87
C VAL A 167 1.11 10.13 -12.30
N ARG A 168 0.08 9.33 -12.63
CA ARG A 168 -0.12 8.83 -14.00
C ARG A 168 -0.49 9.95 -14.98
N SER A 169 -1.07 11.05 -14.49
CA SER A 169 -1.55 12.16 -15.33
C SER A 169 -0.49 13.26 -15.52
N LEU A 170 0.54 13.26 -14.68
CA LEU A 170 1.70 14.14 -14.77
C LEU A 170 2.78 13.54 -15.69
#